data_d9df755c46e4738e0764e1c483d5a498
#
_entry.id   d9df755c46e4738e0764e1c483d5a498
#
_cell.length_a   1.000
_cell.length_b   1.000
_cell.length_c   1.000
_cell.angle_alpha   90.00
_cell.angle_beta   90.00
_cell.angle_gamma   90.00
#
_symmetry.space_group_name_H-M   'P 1'
#
loop_
_entity.id
_entity.type
_entity.pdbx_description
1 polymer ?
#
loop_
_entity_poly.entity_id
_entity_poly.type
_entity_poly.pdbx_seq_one_letter_code
_entity_poly.pdbx_strand_id
1 'polypeptide(L)'
;MRRVNQIYLLATANSIDVSAVALPETINDEYFKHAKAEKVKKAEGDIFTSKKEEYKPSEQRKADQDNVDKQMLEAIKKHPEAASLKSYFKATFMLSKGQYPHKMAF
;
A
#
# COMPACT_ATOMS: atom_id res chain seq x y z
N MET A 1 -4.26 -0.61 -3.44
CA MET A 1 -3.39 -1.82 -3.47
C MET A 1 -2.08 -1.49 -4.18
N ARG A 2 -0.97 -2.03 -3.70
CA ARG A 2 0.38 -1.82 -4.26
C ARG A 2 1.19 -3.10 -4.14
N ARG A 3 2.12 -3.30 -5.06
CA ARG A 3 3.15 -4.34 -4.94
C ARG A 3 4.36 -3.73 -4.25
N VAL A 4 4.78 -4.32 -3.15
CA VAL A 4 5.91 -3.84 -2.34
C VAL A 4 6.94 -4.96 -2.26
N ASN A 5 8.23 -4.61 -2.37
CA ASN A 5 9.29 -5.59 -2.20
C ASN A 5 9.37 -6.03 -0.73
N GLN A 6 9.57 -7.32 -0.51
CA GLN A 6 9.63 -7.93 0.82
C GLN A 6 10.69 -7.30 1.73
N ILE A 7 11.78 -6.79 1.17
CA ILE A 7 12.85 -6.12 1.96
C ILE A 7 12.38 -4.83 2.68
N TYR A 8 11.26 -4.25 2.26
CA TYR A 8 10.66 -3.07 2.88
C TYR A 8 9.58 -3.39 3.90
N LEU A 9 9.39 -4.67 4.21
CA LEU A 9 8.35 -5.13 5.12
C LEU A 9 8.99 -5.62 6.42
N LEU A 10 8.35 -5.31 7.54
CA LEU A 10 8.66 -5.87 8.85
C LEU A 10 7.53 -6.84 9.22
N ALA A 11 7.89 -8.08 9.53
CA ALA A 11 6.93 -9.04 10.08
C ALA A 11 6.66 -8.70 11.54
N THR A 12 5.38 -8.64 11.91
CA THR A 12 4.94 -8.43 13.29
C THR A 12 4.36 -9.71 13.88
N ALA A 13 4.30 -9.80 15.21
CA ALA A 13 3.70 -10.94 15.90
C ALA A 13 2.17 -11.01 15.72
N ASN A 14 1.55 -9.88 15.37
CA ASN A 14 0.12 -9.82 15.17
C ASN A 14 -0.26 -10.40 13.80
N SER A 15 -1.26 -11.26 13.77
CA SER A 15 -1.79 -11.83 12.55
C SER A 15 -3.31 -11.62 12.47
N ILE A 16 -3.80 -11.42 11.26
CA ILE A 16 -5.24 -11.25 10.99
C ILE A 16 -5.65 -12.36 10.03
N ASP A 17 -6.75 -13.02 10.35
CA ASP A 17 -7.33 -14.01 9.45
C ASP A 17 -7.97 -13.32 8.24
N VAL A 18 -7.41 -13.58 7.08
CA VAL A 18 -7.86 -13.04 5.79
C VAL A 18 -8.50 -14.09 4.89
N SER A 19 -8.79 -15.27 5.42
CA SER A 19 -9.34 -16.40 4.65
C SER A 19 -10.68 -16.07 3.99
N ALA A 20 -11.45 -15.17 4.58
CA ALA A 20 -12.73 -14.70 4.04
C ALA A 20 -12.61 -13.59 2.99
N VAL A 21 -11.39 -13.09 2.73
CA VAL A 21 -11.17 -11.99 1.78
C VAL A 21 -10.95 -12.58 0.38
N ALA A 22 -11.91 -12.38 -0.51
CA ALA A 22 -11.78 -12.79 -1.89
C ALA A 22 -11.03 -11.73 -2.70
N LEU A 23 -9.87 -12.11 -3.23
CA LEU A 23 -9.14 -11.27 -4.18
C LEU A 23 -9.64 -11.57 -5.59
N PRO A 24 -10.00 -10.54 -6.39
CA PRO A 24 -10.34 -10.74 -7.79
C PRO A 24 -9.18 -11.35 -8.57
N GLU A 25 -9.45 -12.32 -9.44
CA GLU A 25 -8.43 -12.97 -10.29
C GLU A 25 -7.76 -12.00 -11.26
N THR A 26 -8.38 -10.86 -11.49
CA THR A 26 -7.83 -9.78 -12.31
C THR A 26 -6.59 -9.11 -11.69
N ILE A 27 -6.36 -9.31 -10.37
CA ILE A 27 -5.24 -8.73 -9.64
C ILE A 27 -4.00 -9.62 -9.79
N ASN A 28 -3.39 -9.55 -10.94
CA ASN A 28 -2.17 -10.26 -11.30
C ASN A 28 -0.97 -9.32 -11.45
N ASP A 29 0.18 -9.86 -11.80
CA ASP A 29 1.39 -9.07 -12.00
C ASP A 29 1.26 -8.02 -13.12
N GLU A 30 0.43 -8.27 -14.12
CA GLU A 30 0.17 -7.34 -15.21
C GLU A 30 -0.64 -6.13 -14.75
N TYR A 31 -1.59 -6.35 -13.84
CA TYR A 31 -2.38 -5.29 -13.21
C TYR A 31 -1.49 -4.25 -12.50
N PHE A 32 -0.37 -4.68 -11.92
CA PHE A 32 0.57 -3.80 -11.22
C PHE A 32 1.66 -3.19 -12.10
N LYS A 33 1.76 -3.58 -13.39
CA LYS A 33 2.70 -2.93 -14.28
C LYS A 33 2.39 -1.44 -14.42
N HIS A 34 3.43 -0.62 -14.30
CA HIS A 34 3.32 0.79 -14.64
C HIS A 34 3.24 0.94 -16.15
N ALA A 35 2.16 1.55 -16.63
CA ALA A 35 2.15 2.09 -17.99
C ALA A 35 3.28 3.13 -18.09
N LYS A 36 4.25 2.89 -18.96
CA LYS A 36 5.29 3.88 -19.23
C LYS A 36 4.61 5.09 -19.86
N ALA A 37 4.59 6.23 -19.17
CA ALA A 37 4.20 7.48 -19.80
C ALA A 37 5.10 7.72 -21.02
N GLU A 38 4.51 7.98 -22.17
CA GLU A 38 5.26 8.38 -23.35
C GLU A 38 6.08 9.63 -22.99
N LYS A 39 7.40 9.50 -23.13
CA LYS A 39 8.28 10.65 -22.93
C LYS A 39 8.00 11.65 -24.04
N VAL A 40 7.21 12.66 -23.76
CA VAL A 40 7.08 13.81 -24.65
C VAL A 40 8.49 14.37 -24.86
N LYS A 41 8.97 14.35 -26.11
CA LYS A 41 10.26 14.96 -26.45
C LYS A 41 10.18 16.44 -26.07
N LYS A 42 10.97 16.83 -25.08
CA LYS A 42 11.08 18.22 -24.66
C LYS A 42 11.62 19.05 -25.82
N ALA A 43 10.93 20.12 -26.16
CA ALA A 43 11.48 21.14 -27.07
C ALA A 43 12.74 21.73 -26.43
N GLU A 44 13.76 21.97 -27.24
CA GLU A 44 15.01 22.63 -26.81
C GLU A 44 14.67 24.00 -26.21
N GLY A 45 14.79 24.13 -24.89
CA GLY A 45 14.52 25.39 -24.16
C GLY A 45 13.74 25.20 -22.85
N ASP A 46 13.08 24.08 -22.64
CA ASP A 46 12.19 23.87 -21.48
C ASP A 46 12.80 22.91 -20.42
N ILE A 47 14.00 23.28 -19.94
CA ILE A 47 14.77 22.44 -19.00
C ILE A 47 14.16 22.44 -17.60
N PHE A 48 13.40 23.49 -17.23
CA PHE A 48 12.91 23.69 -15.87
C PHE A 48 11.42 23.40 -15.64
N THR A 49 10.62 23.25 -16.67
CA THR A 49 9.18 22.97 -16.56
C THR A 49 8.81 21.50 -16.74
N SER A 50 9.49 20.60 -16.05
CA SER A 50 8.98 19.24 -15.96
C SER A 50 7.86 19.19 -14.90
N LYS A 51 6.64 19.55 -15.26
CA LYS A 51 5.46 19.15 -14.48
C LYS A 51 5.44 17.63 -14.46
N LYS A 52 5.83 17.04 -13.34
CA LYS A 52 5.59 15.62 -13.10
C LYS A 52 4.08 15.47 -13.07
N GLU A 53 3.51 14.81 -14.06
CA GLU A 53 2.11 14.40 -13.99
C GLU A 53 1.92 13.54 -12.74
N GLU A 54 1.06 14.00 -11.86
CA GLU A 54 0.71 13.23 -10.67
C GLU A 54 0.00 11.95 -11.12
N TYR A 55 0.48 10.82 -10.65
CA TYR A 55 -0.15 9.53 -10.94
C TYR A 55 -1.57 9.52 -10.40
N LYS A 56 -2.54 9.48 -11.31
CA LYS A 56 -3.96 9.30 -10.96
C LYS A 56 -4.34 7.83 -11.20
N PRO A 57 -4.76 7.11 -10.17
CA PRO A 57 -5.23 5.74 -10.35
C PRO A 57 -6.49 5.71 -11.24
N SER A 58 -6.61 4.70 -12.09
CA SER A 58 -7.81 4.49 -12.91
C SER A 58 -9.03 4.23 -12.02
N GLU A 59 -10.23 4.51 -12.53
CA GLU A 59 -11.49 4.28 -11.82
C GLU A 59 -11.67 2.80 -11.45
N GLN A 60 -11.28 1.90 -12.34
CA GLN A 60 -11.28 0.46 -12.06
C GLN A 60 -10.41 0.11 -10.85
N ARG A 61 -9.19 0.66 -10.78
CA ARG A 61 -8.30 0.46 -9.62
C ARG A 61 -8.88 0.99 -8.32
N LYS A 62 -9.64 2.08 -8.37
CA LYS A 62 -10.35 2.60 -7.19
C LYS A 62 -11.46 1.66 -6.76
N ALA A 63 -12.29 1.19 -7.70
CA ALA A 63 -13.38 0.27 -7.42
C ALA A 63 -12.88 -1.06 -6.84
N ASP A 64 -11.83 -1.64 -7.43
CA ASP A 64 -11.18 -2.85 -6.93
C ASP A 64 -10.60 -2.64 -5.51
N GLN A 65 -9.99 -1.48 -5.27
CA GLN A 65 -9.48 -1.10 -3.97
C GLN A 65 -10.60 -1.04 -2.93
N ASP A 66 -11.69 -0.35 -3.23
CA ASP A 66 -12.84 -0.20 -2.34
C ASP A 66 -13.49 -1.54 -2.00
N ASN A 67 -13.56 -2.46 -2.97
CA ASN A 67 -14.12 -3.79 -2.77
C ASN A 67 -13.25 -4.62 -1.81
N VAL A 68 -11.93 -4.65 -2.04
CA VAL A 68 -11.01 -5.38 -1.17
C VAL A 68 -10.95 -4.74 0.22
N ASP A 69 -10.91 -3.40 0.31
CA ASP A 69 -10.83 -2.68 1.58
C ASP A 69 -12.06 -2.93 2.47
N LYS A 70 -13.26 -3.02 1.90
CA LYS A 70 -14.47 -3.37 2.66
C LYS A 70 -14.34 -4.72 3.34
N GLN A 71 -13.90 -5.73 2.60
CA GLN A 71 -13.71 -7.09 3.13
C GLN A 71 -12.61 -7.12 4.21
N MET A 72 -11.50 -6.43 3.98
CA MET A 72 -10.41 -6.32 4.95
C MET A 72 -10.85 -5.62 6.24
N LEU A 73 -11.63 -4.56 6.13
CA LEU A 73 -12.17 -3.85 7.30
C LEU A 73 -13.12 -4.71 8.12
N GLU A 74 -13.90 -5.58 7.48
CA GLU A 74 -14.74 -6.55 8.19
C GLU A 74 -13.90 -7.61 8.93
N ALA A 75 -12.83 -8.10 8.30
CA ALA A 75 -11.90 -9.03 8.94
C ALA A 75 -11.23 -8.39 10.18
N ILE A 76 -10.79 -7.14 10.07
CA ILE A 76 -10.20 -6.39 11.18
C ILE A 76 -11.21 -6.17 12.32
N LYS A 77 -12.46 -5.87 12.00
CA LYS A 77 -13.52 -5.69 13.02
C LYS A 77 -13.85 -6.95 13.80
N LYS A 78 -13.70 -8.12 13.17
CA LYS A 78 -13.93 -9.43 13.82
C LYS A 78 -12.78 -9.84 14.74
N HIS A 79 -11.64 -9.22 14.65
CA HIS A 79 -10.48 -9.54 15.47
C HIS A 79 -10.73 -9.17 16.94
N PRO A 80 -10.35 -9.99 17.93
CA PRO A 80 -10.58 -9.73 19.36
C PRO A 80 -9.95 -8.40 19.82
N GLU A 81 -8.81 -8.03 19.25
CA GLU A 81 -8.09 -6.78 19.54
C GLU A 81 -8.32 -5.69 18.48
N ALA A 82 -9.49 -5.64 17.88
CA ALA A 82 -9.81 -4.69 16.79
C ALA A 82 -9.53 -3.23 17.15
N ALA A 83 -9.75 -2.81 18.39
CA ALA A 83 -9.50 -1.45 18.85
C ALA A 83 -7.99 -1.11 18.87
N SER A 84 -7.17 -2.02 19.40
CA SER A 84 -5.70 -1.91 19.40
C SER A 84 -5.13 -1.87 17.99
N LEU A 85 -5.55 -2.80 17.12
CA LEU A 85 -5.14 -2.86 15.72
C LEU A 85 -5.49 -1.58 14.96
N LYS A 86 -6.69 -1.04 15.19
CA LYS A 86 -7.12 0.20 14.56
C LYS A 86 -6.27 1.41 14.97
N SER A 87 -5.87 1.48 16.22
CA SER A 87 -4.95 2.49 16.73
C SER A 87 -3.55 2.30 16.14
N TYR A 88 -3.08 1.07 16.08
CA TYR A 88 -1.80 0.70 15.50
C TYR A 88 -1.69 1.10 14.02
N PHE A 89 -2.70 0.82 13.22
CA PHE A 89 -2.70 1.21 11.80
C PHE A 89 -2.75 2.72 11.56
N LYS A 90 -3.25 3.48 12.53
CA LYS A 90 -3.27 4.95 12.46
C LYS A 90 -1.94 5.57 12.91
N ALA A 91 -1.19 4.88 13.73
CA ALA A 91 0.08 5.38 14.25
C ALA A 91 1.16 5.29 13.15
N THR A 92 1.91 6.35 12.98
CA THR A 92 3.11 6.33 12.11
C THR A 92 4.26 5.71 12.88
N PHE A 93 4.93 4.74 12.28
CA PHE A 93 6.13 4.16 12.86
C PHE A 93 7.24 5.22 12.97
N MET A 94 7.72 5.46 14.17
CA MET A 94 8.79 6.40 14.47
C MET A 94 9.76 5.77 15.45
N LEU A 95 11.06 6.00 15.24
CA LEU A 95 12.11 5.59 16.14
C LEU A 95 12.51 6.75 17.05
N SER A 96 12.55 6.50 18.35
CA SER A 96 13.08 7.43 19.34
C SER A 96 14.60 7.29 19.49
N LYS A 97 15.25 8.30 20.08
CA LYS A 97 16.70 8.27 20.34
C LYS A 97 17.05 7.05 21.22
N GLY A 98 18.00 6.23 20.76
CA GLY A 98 18.43 5.02 21.47
C GLY A 98 17.63 3.76 21.12
N GLN A 99 16.64 3.82 20.28
CA GLN A 99 15.95 2.64 19.74
C GLN A 99 16.60 2.16 18.45
N TYR A 100 16.88 0.86 18.40
CA TYR A 100 17.53 0.21 17.26
C TYR A 100 16.59 -0.84 16.66
N PRO A 101 16.17 -0.72 15.38
CA PRO A 101 15.19 -1.63 14.76
C PRO A 101 15.59 -3.10 14.85
N HIS A 102 16.87 -3.40 14.70
CA HIS A 102 17.39 -4.77 14.74
C HIS A 102 17.36 -5.43 16.13
N LYS A 103 17.06 -4.65 17.17
CA LYS A 103 16.93 -5.15 18.56
C LYS A 103 15.48 -5.13 19.05
N MET A 104 14.55 -4.63 18.25
CA MET A 104 13.15 -4.52 18.62
C MET A 104 12.39 -5.77 18.18
N ALA A 105 11.44 -6.23 19.00
CA ALA A 105 10.43 -7.17 18.62
C ALA A 105 9.21 -6.41 18.05
N PHE A 106 8.69 -6.89 16.94
CA PHE A 106 7.56 -6.29 16.27
C PHE A 106 6.34 -7.22 16.30
#